data_f9663feced0a5e55972ea1799626e782
#
_entry.id   f9663feced0a5e55972ea1799626e782
#
_cell.length_a   1.000
_cell.length_b   1.000
_cell.length_c   1.000
_cell.angle_alpha   90.00
_cell.angle_beta   90.00
_cell.angle_gamma   90.00
#
_symmetry.space_group_name_H-M   'P 1'
#
loop_
_entity.id
_entity.type
_entity.pdbx_description
1 polymer ?
#
loop_
_entity_poly.entity_id
_entity_poly.type
_entity_poly.pdbx_seq_one_letter_code
_entity_poly.pdbx_strand_id
1 'polypeptide(L)'
;MKTLPDHDKLLTDRALQCAATELNVNSSELRITPVSGGFSLNRRALVSSGDRTIFVKEVDADLLSDEGERELGWLKKDYAVTRLLQKTYPQYVADWTELSDDGHVLMTSSYASSDGWLWQPPTDNSVAERYISTVITAVRELEKIKLPQEIIEELQLQPFATEKLGLDDGIDQVIADADIRRRLIDNYQKLLTSQLEINQRRCQAIIELLEKRDELIDISVRAKDFAKQTEDCFNHSDVRSDNLAFNPQTGELKLVDWNWTSYAPQGSGATEFLVDMARHAHDVTPWLGELNVEMLASFVGFFLIRSLKSPLKPGDNLRQMQALSAAVAYDLLQSM
;
A
#
# COMPACT_ATOMS: atom_id res chain seq x y z
N MET A 1 14.40 -23.61 16.21
CA MET A 1 13.03 -23.15 15.95
C MET A 1 12.76 -22.08 17.01
N LYS A 2 12.88 -20.79 16.70
CA LYS A 2 12.44 -19.72 17.59
C LYS A 2 10.92 -19.70 17.51
N THR A 3 10.27 -19.86 18.64
CA THR A 3 8.82 -19.65 18.77
C THR A 3 8.51 -18.23 18.33
N LEU A 4 7.59 -18.10 17.37
CA LEU A 4 6.99 -16.80 17.06
C LEU A 4 6.45 -16.20 18.37
N PRO A 5 6.61 -14.88 18.59
CA PRO A 5 6.09 -14.22 19.79
C PRO A 5 4.61 -14.52 19.97
N ASP A 6 4.17 -14.52 21.22
CA ASP A 6 2.79 -14.74 21.64
C ASP A 6 1.84 -13.78 20.90
N HIS A 7 1.28 -14.25 19.77
CA HIS A 7 0.39 -13.45 18.92
C HIS A 7 -0.99 -13.17 19.55
N ASP A 8 -1.24 -13.70 20.75
CA ASP A 8 -2.51 -13.49 21.45
C ASP A 8 -2.63 -12.08 22.07
N LYS A 9 -1.52 -11.36 22.26
CA LYS A 9 -1.57 -9.97 22.72
C LYS A 9 -1.59 -9.00 21.53
N LEU A 10 -2.62 -8.17 21.45
CA LEU A 10 -2.75 -7.12 20.42
C LEU A 10 -1.60 -6.10 20.45
N LEU A 11 -1.15 -5.71 21.66
CA LEU A 11 -0.01 -4.81 21.92
C LEU A 11 0.76 -5.33 23.14
N THR A 12 2.04 -4.99 23.24
CA THR A 12 2.83 -5.30 24.44
C THR A 12 2.50 -4.33 25.59
N ASP A 13 2.90 -4.71 26.81
CA ASP A 13 2.75 -3.83 27.99
C ASP A 13 3.49 -2.50 27.81
N ARG A 14 4.60 -2.50 27.04
CA ARG A 14 5.33 -1.30 26.64
C ARG A 14 4.51 -0.37 25.77
N ALA A 15 3.92 -0.87 24.70
CA ALA A 15 3.08 -0.07 23.82
C ALA A 15 1.87 0.49 24.57
N LEU A 16 1.28 -0.29 25.48
CA LEU A 16 0.20 0.17 26.36
C LEU A 16 0.67 1.25 27.33
N GLN A 17 1.90 1.18 27.87
CA GLN A 17 2.44 2.23 28.71
C GLN A 17 2.69 3.53 27.93
N CYS A 18 3.21 3.45 26.69
CA CYS A 18 3.34 4.61 25.80
C CYS A 18 1.96 5.26 25.55
N ALA A 19 0.96 4.46 25.18
CA ALA A 19 -0.39 4.94 24.94
C ALA A 19 -1.04 5.55 26.21
N ALA A 20 -0.82 4.95 27.37
CA ALA A 20 -1.32 5.46 28.65
C ALA A 20 -0.70 6.84 28.98
N THR A 21 0.60 6.98 28.76
CA THR A 21 1.31 8.27 28.93
C THR A 21 0.73 9.33 28.00
N GLU A 22 0.54 9.02 26.72
CA GLU A 22 -0.01 9.94 25.73
C GLU A 22 -1.46 10.35 26.06
N LEU A 23 -2.27 9.40 26.48
CA LEU A 23 -3.67 9.67 26.87
C LEU A 23 -3.78 10.28 28.27
N ASN A 24 -2.70 10.33 29.04
CA ASN A 24 -2.61 10.83 30.40
C ASN A 24 -3.55 10.07 31.37
N VAL A 25 -3.48 8.74 31.33
CA VAL A 25 -4.28 7.83 32.16
C VAL A 25 -3.44 6.66 32.67
N ASN A 26 -3.99 5.83 33.54
CA ASN A 26 -3.35 4.55 33.89
C ASN A 26 -3.60 3.52 32.79
N SER A 27 -2.66 2.60 32.57
CA SER A 27 -2.81 1.54 31.56
C SER A 27 -4.00 0.63 31.81
N SER A 28 -4.46 0.51 33.06
CA SER A 28 -5.69 -0.23 33.42
C SER A 28 -6.99 0.44 32.94
N GLU A 29 -6.95 1.70 32.55
CA GLU A 29 -8.09 2.46 32.04
C GLU A 29 -8.21 2.43 30.52
N LEU A 30 -7.23 1.80 29.86
CA LEU A 30 -7.20 1.69 28.41
C LEU A 30 -8.15 0.62 27.91
N ARG A 31 -8.88 0.96 26.86
CA ARG A 31 -9.64 0.01 26.05
C ARG A 31 -8.88 -0.23 24.75
N ILE A 32 -8.63 -1.49 24.43
CA ILE A 32 -7.90 -1.90 23.23
C ILE A 32 -8.91 -2.53 22.26
N THR A 33 -8.93 -2.02 21.03
CA THR A 33 -9.77 -2.53 19.95
C THR A 33 -8.89 -3.02 18.82
N PRO A 34 -9.00 -4.29 18.39
CA PRO A 34 -8.21 -4.81 17.28
C PRO A 34 -8.56 -4.08 15.98
N VAL A 35 -7.56 -3.88 15.12
CA VAL A 35 -7.76 -3.42 13.75
C VAL A 35 -7.47 -4.55 12.78
N SER A 36 -8.28 -4.66 11.73
CA SER A 36 -8.08 -5.63 10.66
C SER A 36 -7.24 -5.00 9.54
N GLY A 37 -6.62 -5.84 8.72
CA GLY A 37 -5.85 -5.42 7.55
C GLY A 37 -4.35 -5.31 7.80
N GLY A 38 -3.62 -4.89 6.72
CA GLY A 38 -2.18 -4.78 6.68
C GLY A 38 -1.42 -6.10 6.62
N PHE A 39 -0.30 -6.07 5.92
CA PHE A 39 0.53 -7.23 5.61
C PHE A 39 1.88 -7.25 6.35
N SER A 40 2.16 -6.22 7.17
CA SER A 40 3.38 -6.14 7.99
C SER A 40 3.28 -7.03 9.23
N LEU A 41 4.43 -7.31 9.84
CA LEU A 41 4.54 -8.07 11.09
C LEU A 41 4.27 -7.21 12.33
N ASN A 42 3.97 -5.93 12.16
CA ASN A 42 3.68 -4.99 13.23
C ASN A 42 2.41 -5.39 14.00
N ARG A 43 2.45 -5.23 15.31
CA ARG A 43 1.25 -5.22 16.14
C ARG A 43 0.53 -3.88 15.96
N ARG A 44 -0.81 -3.90 15.96
CA ARG A 44 -1.59 -2.68 15.80
C ARG A 44 -2.95 -2.78 16.47
N ALA A 45 -3.38 -1.66 17.06
CA ALA A 45 -4.68 -1.55 17.68
C ALA A 45 -5.13 -0.07 17.73
N LEU A 46 -6.43 0.13 17.90
CA LEU A 46 -6.96 1.37 18.46
C LEU A 46 -6.92 1.27 19.97
N VAL A 47 -6.40 2.32 20.60
CA VAL A 47 -6.35 2.44 22.07
C VAL A 47 -7.12 3.67 22.47
N SER A 48 -8.09 3.51 23.37
CA SER A 48 -8.96 4.60 23.80
C SER A 48 -9.06 4.69 25.31
N SER A 49 -9.30 5.92 25.80
CA SER A 49 -9.71 6.23 27.15
C SER A 49 -10.62 7.46 27.13
N GLY A 50 -11.82 7.35 27.74
CA GLY A 50 -12.85 8.36 27.59
C GLY A 50 -13.20 8.59 26.12
N ASP A 51 -13.19 9.85 25.70
CA ASP A 51 -13.53 10.26 24.33
C ASP A 51 -12.29 10.32 23.40
N ARG A 52 -11.08 10.04 23.91
CA ARG A 52 -9.83 10.06 23.14
C ARG A 52 -9.53 8.66 22.62
N THR A 53 -9.23 8.57 21.32
CA THR A 53 -8.78 7.34 20.67
C THR A 53 -7.54 7.66 19.81
N ILE A 54 -6.53 6.80 19.91
CA ILE A 54 -5.32 6.85 19.10
C ILE A 54 -5.12 5.52 18.38
N PHE A 55 -4.46 5.53 17.24
CA PHE A 55 -3.94 4.33 16.58
C PHE A 55 -2.52 4.08 17.06
N VAL A 56 -2.23 2.84 17.42
CA VAL A 56 -0.91 2.40 17.89
C VAL A 56 -0.39 1.30 16.97
N LYS A 57 0.85 1.47 16.49
CA LYS A 57 1.59 0.52 15.67
C LYS A 57 2.91 0.21 16.36
N GLU A 58 3.22 -1.06 16.58
CA GLU A 58 4.39 -1.49 17.34
C GLU A 58 5.22 -2.51 16.58
N VAL A 59 6.53 -2.33 16.58
CA VAL A 59 7.51 -3.34 16.16
C VAL A 59 8.09 -4.00 17.42
N ASP A 60 7.90 -5.31 17.53
CA ASP A 60 8.38 -6.06 18.68
C ASP A 60 9.92 -6.01 18.76
N ALA A 61 10.43 -5.52 19.88
CA ALA A 61 11.88 -5.40 20.11
C ALA A 61 12.60 -6.76 20.15
N ASP A 62 11.86 -7.84 20.43
CA ASP A 62 12.41 -9.20 20.46
C ASP A 62 12.51 -9.84 19.06
N LEU A 63 11.97 -9.22 18.03
CA LEU A 63 12.15 -9.58 16.63
C LEU A 63 13.53 -9.12 16.11
N LEU A 64 14.62 -9.49 16.80
CA LEU A 64 16.00 -9.24 16.37
C LEU A 64 16.39 -10.14 15.20
N SER A 65 15.80 -9.89 14.04
CA SER A 65 16.13 -10.48 12.76
C SER A 65 16.21 -9.35 11.73
N ASP A 66 16.81 -9.60 10.58
CA ASP A 66 16.83 -8.64 9.45
C ASP A 66 15.43 -8.10 9.12
N GLU A 67 14.39 -8.90 9.37
CA GLU A 67 12.99 -8.50 9.20
C GLU A 67 12.55 -7.47 10.25
N GLY A 68 12.93 -7.64 11.51
CA GLY A 68 12.60 -6.70 12.58
C GLY A 68 13.30 -5.36 12.40
N GLU A 69 14.56 -5.35 11.97
CA GLU A 69 15.29 -4.12 11.66
C GLU A 69 14.64 -3.35 10.50
N ARG A 70 14.21 -4.08 9.46
CA ARG A 70 13.48 -3.48 8.34
C ARG A 70 12.14 -2.87 8.76
N GLU A 71 11.34 -3.60 9.56
CA GLU A 71 10.06 -3.10 10.08
C GLU A 71 10.26 -1.86 10.97
N LEU A 72 11.33 -1.84 11.75
CA LEU A 72 11.68 -0.67 12.57
C LEU A 72 12.09 0.53 11.71
N GLY A 73 12.84 0.29 10.63
CA GLY A 73 13.18 1.31 9.64
C GLY A 73 11.93 1.90 8.99
N TRP A 74 10.98 1.06 8.62
CA TRP A 74 9.70 1.48 8.07
C TRP A 74 8.87 2.30 9.05
N LEU A 75 8.82 1.91 10.33
CA LEU A 75 8.10 2.65 11.36
C LEU A 75 8.67 4.07 11.56
N LYS A 76 10.00 4.18 11.60
CA LYS A 76 10.71 5.46 11.72
C LYS A 76 10.51 6.34 10.49
N LYS A 77 10.52 5.75 9.29
CA LYS A 77 10.26 6.48 8.04
C LYS A 77 8.83 6.99 7.99
N ASP A 78 7.84 6.17 8.36
CA ASP A 78 6.42 6.56 8.47
C ASP A 78 6.26 7.78 9.38
N TYR A 79 6.85 7.75 10.58
CA TYR A 79 6.86 8.88 11.50
C TYR A 79 7.50 10.14 10.91
N ALA A 80 8.72 10.02 10.38
CA ALA A 80 9.48 11.16 9.88
C ALA A 80 8.81 11.85 8.70
N VAL A 81 8.27 11.08 7.75
CA VAL A 81 7.53 11.60 6.59
C VAL A 81 6.22 12.26 7.05
N THR A 82 5.47 11.62 7.94
CA THR A 82 4.24 12.21 8.49
C THR A 82 4.53 13.55 9.16
N ARG A 83 5.58 13.65 10.01
CA ARG A 83 5.99 14.89 10.68
C ARG A 83 6.42 15.98 9.70
N LEU A 84 7.10 15.61 8.62
CA LEU A 84 7.47 16.53 7.55
C LEU A 84 6.22 17.12 6.87
N LEU A 85 5.30 16.26 6.46
CA LEU A 85 4.11 16.66 5.74
C LEU A 85 3.09 17.40 6.61
N GLN A 86 3.04 17.16 7.92
CA GLN A 86 2.19 17.93 8.84
C GLN A 86 2.50 19.43 8.80
N LYS A 87 3.71 19.83 8.43
CA LYS A 87 4.10 21.24 8.33
C LYS A 87 3.64 21.92 7.05
N THR A 88 3.46 21.16 5.97
CA THR A 88 3.22 21.71 4.62
C THR A 88 1.94 21.22 3.99
N TYR A 89 1.49 20.00 4.30
CA TYR A 89 0.31 19.34 3.74
C TYR A 89 -0.51 18.64 4.82
N PRO A 90 -0.89 19.35 5.93
CA PRO A 90 -1.57 18.74 7.08
C PRO A 90 -2.91 18.11 6.71
N GLN A 91 -3.53 18.57 5.61
CA GLN A 91 -4.81 18.02 5.14
C GLN A 91 -4.72 16.56 4.69
N TYR A 92 -3.53 16.07 4.29
CA TYR A 92 -3.36 14.73 3.72
C TYR A 92 -2.70 13.72 4.67
N VAL A 93 -2.27 14.13 5.84
CA VAL A 93 -1.59 13.24 6.80
C VAL A 93 -2.32 13.20 8.13
N ALA A 94 -1.93 12.29 9.00
CA ALA A 94 -2.45 12.23 10.36
C ALA A 94 -2.28 13.60 11.06
N ASP A 95 -3.32 14.06 11.75
CA ASP A 95 -3.33 15.36 12.42
C ASP A 95 -2.28 15.44 13.53
N TRP A 96 -1.99 14.30 14.14
CA TRP A 96 -1.00 14.13 15.17
C TRP A 96 -0.26 12.79 15.00
N THR A 97 1.03 12.78 15.32
CA THR A 97 1.86 11.58 15.37
C THR A 97 2.98 11.72 16.38
N GLU A 98 3.31 10.65 17.07
CA GLU A 98 4.40 10.57 18.03
C GLU A 98 5.10 9.23 17.93
N LEU A 99 6.42 9.20 18.16
CA LEU A 99 7.23 7.99 18.18
C LEU A 99 7.85 7.86 19.59
N SER A 100 7.79 6.67 20.17
CA SER A 100 8.43 6.41 21.47
C SER A 100 9.95 6.69 21.40
N ASP A 101 10.55 7.06 22.54
CA ASP A 101 11.98 7.43 22.64
C ASP A 101 12.92 6.38 22.03
N ASP A 102 12.55 5.13 22.10
CA ASP A 102 13.32 4.00 21.55
C ASP A 102 12.94 3.65 20.10
N GLY A 103 11.94 4.32 19.54
CA GLY A 103 11.54 4.21 18.15
C GLY A 103 10.70 2.98 17.79
N HIS A 104 10.21 2.21 18.77
CA HIS A 104 9.48 0.96 18.50
C HIS A 104 7.95 1.09 18.49
N VAL A 105 7.41 2.18 19.02
CA VAL A 105 5.97 2.42 19.11
C VAL A 105 5.62 3.73 18.40
N LEU A 106 4.87 3.64 17.34
CA LEU A 106 4.29 4.78 16.64
C LEU A 106 2.83 4.95 17.07
N MET A 107 2.49 6.16 17.47
CA MET A 107 1.13 6.56 17.85
C MET A 107 0.67 7.67 16.91
N THR A 108 -0.57 7.59 16.43
CA THR A 108 -1.12 8.61 15.53
C THR A 108 -2.59 8.89 15.83
N SER A 109 -3.12 9.97 15.26
CA SER A 109 -4.56 10.23 15.22
C SER A 109 -5.31 9.01 14.70
N SER A 110 -6.45 8.74 15.28
CA SER A 110 -7.36 7.68 14.89
C SER A 110 -8.43 8.23 13.94
N TYR A 111 -8.74 7.48 12.90
CA TYR A 111 -9.82 7.74 11.93
C TYR A 111 -10.80 6.59 11.96
N ALA A 112 -11.56 6.50 13.06
CA ALA A 112 -12.45 5.38 13.31
C ALA A 112 -13.71 5.42 12.43
N SER A 113 -14.21 4.25 12.04
CA SER A 113 -15.45 4.15 11.27
C SER A 113 -16.66 4.66 12.05
N SER A 114 -16.62 4.62 13.40
CA SER A 114 -17.63 5.25 14.27
C SER A 114 -17.76 6.76 14.05
N ASP A 115 -16.68 7.41 13.59
CA ASP A 115 -16.60 8.85 13.35
C ASP A 115 -16.85 9.20 11.88
N GLY A 116 -17.37 8.24 11.10
CA GLY A 116 -17.75 8.42 9.70
C GLY A 116 -16.61 8.19 8.70
N TRP A 117 -15.44 7.74 9.14
CA TRP A 117 -14.32 7.46 8.23
C TRP A 117 -14.46 6.10 7.54
N LEU A 118 -14.15 6.05 6.26
CA LEU A 118 -14.13 4.84 5.42
C LEU A 118 -12.68 4.43 5.14
N TRP A 119 -12.42 3.13 5.29
CA TRP A 119 -11.14 2.46 5.01
C TRP A 119 -11.24 1.47 3.84
N GLN A 120 -12.37 1.50 3.16
CA GLN A 120 -12.64 0.69 1.97
C GLN A 120 -13.27 1.60 0.91
N PRO A 121 -13.13 1.27 -0.37
CA PRO A 121 -13.78 2.02 -1.43
C PRO A 121 -15.30 2.10 -1.18
N PRO A 122 -15.90 3.29 -1.31
CA PRO A 122 -17.34 3.45 -1.16
C PRO A 122 -18.11 2.62 -2.20
N THR A 123 -19.20 1.99 -1.80
CA THR A 123 -20.05 1.20 -2.71
C THR A 123 -21.09 2.03 -3.46
N ASP A 124 -21.43 3.22 -2.95
CA ASP A 124 -22.26 4.19 -3.66
C ASP A 124 -21.46 4.89 -4.75
N ASN A 125 -21.93 4.87 -5.99
CA ASN A 125 -21.21 5.37 -7.15
C ASN A 125 -20.86 6.87 -7.03
N SER A 126 -21.76 7.69 -6.53
CA SER A 126 -21.51 9.14 -6.41
C SER A 126 -20.46 9.46 -5.34
N VAL A 127 -20.46 8.68 -4.26
CA VAL A 127 -19.45 8.78 -3.20
C VAL A 127 -18.11 8.23 -3.71
N ALA A 128 -18.12 7.15 -4.49
CA ALA A 128 -16.94 6.55 -5.10
C ALA A 128 -16.28 7.51 -6.11
N GLU A 129 -17.03 8.18 -6.98
CA GLU A 129 -16.50 9.20 -7.90
C GLU A 129 -15.82 10.34 -7.14
N ARG A 130 -16.47 10.86 -6.09
CA ARG A 130 -15.89 11.90 -5.25
C ARG A 130 -14.63 11.40 -4.53
N TYR A 131 -14.67 10.20 -3.98
CA TYR A 131 -13.50 9.56 -3.35
C TYR A 131 -12.34 9.48 -4.33
N ILE A 132 -12.55 8.92 -5.52
CA ILE A 132 -11.51 8.78 -6.55
C ILE A 132 -10.95 10.16 -6.94
N SER A 133 -11.81 11.12 -7.23
CA SER A 133 -11.38 12.48 -7.59
C SER A 133 -10.58 13.16 -6.47
N THR A 134 -10.97 12.95 -5.20
CA THR A 134 -10.25 13.49 -4.04
C THR A 134 -8.86 12.89 -3.92
N VAL A 135 -8.73 11.57 -4.06
CA VAL A 135 -7.42 10.89 -4.00
C VAL A 135 -6.52 11.30 -5.16
N ILE A 136 -7.04 11.35 -6.40
CA ILE A 136 -6.27 11.81 -7.57
C ILE A 136 -5.77 13.25 -7.36
N THR A 137 -6.60 14.12 -6.81
CA THR A 137 -6.18 15.49 -6.48
C THR A 137 -5.06 15.51 -5.45
N ALA A 138 -5.19 14.72 -4.39
CA ALA A 138 -4.19 14.65 -3.33
C ALA A 138 -2.83 14.14 -3.85
N VAL A 139 -2.82 13.03 -4.61
CA VAL A 139 -1.56 12.49 -5.15
C VAL A 139 -0.89 13.45 -6.13
N ARG A 140 -1.67 14.17 -6.96
CA ARG A 140 -1.14 15.22 -7.84
C ARG A 140 -0.54 16.41 -7.09
N GLU A 141 -1.08 16.76 -5.94
CA GLU A 141 -0.51 17.80 -5.08
C GLU A 141 0.78 17.34 -4.42
N LEU A 142 0.82 16.09 -3.97
CA LEU A 142 2.01 15.48 -3.40
C LEU A 142 3.17 15.39 -4.43
N GLU A 143 2.88 15.05 -5.68
CA GLU A 143 3.88 15.02 -6.76
C GLU A 143 4.59 16.37 -7.00
N LYS A 144 3.97 17.49 -6.60
CA LYS A 144 4.57 18.83 -6.71
C LYS A 144 5.59 19.14 -5.60
N ILE A 145 5.66 18.31 -4.57
CA ILE A 145 6.58 18.51 -3.44
C ILE A 145 8.02 18.38 -3.93
N LYS A 146 8.81 19.41 -3.68
CA LYS A 146 10.26 19.41 -3.93
C LYS A 146 10.96 19.48 -2.58
N LEU A 147 11.57 18.38 -2.18
CA LEU A 147 12.32 18.31 -0.93
C LEU A 147 13.76 18.77 -1.15
N PRO A 148 14.37 19.48 -0.17
CA PRO A 148 15.81 19.71 -0.15
C PRO A 148 16.59 18.40 -0.13
N GLN A 149 17.79 18.38 -0.73
CA GLN A 149 18.62 17.18 -0.82
C GLN A 149 18.95 16.61 0.57
N GLU A 150 19.15 17.47 1.57
CA GLU A 150 19.44 17.07 2.95
C GLU A 150 18.28 16.25 3.55
N ILE A 151 17.04 16.63 3.24
CA ILE A 151 15.84 15.89 3.70
C ILE A 151 15.70 14.56 2.99
N ILE A 152 16.04 14.51 1.69
CA ILE A 152 16.03 13.27 0.91
C ILE A 152 17.01 12.25 1.53
N GLU A 153 18.21 12.72 1.88
CA GLU A 153 19.26 11.89 2.49
C GLU A 153 18.88 11.47 3.91
N GLU A 154 18.33 12.38 4.72
CA GLU A 154 17.88 12.10 6.08
C GLU A 154 16.79 11.03 6.11
N LEU A 155 15.80 11.14 5.22
CA LEU A 155 14.69 10.19 5.08
C LEU A 155 15.06 8.94 4.27
N GLN A 156 16.28 8.88 3.72
CA GLN A 156 16.76 7.80 2.87
C GLN A 156 15.78 7.48 1.72
N LEU A 157 15.20 8.52 1.10
CA LEU A 157 14.25 8.33 0.01
C LEU A 157 14.97 7.80 -1.22
N GLN A 158 14.48 6.68 -1.72
CA GLN A 158 15.02 6.00 -2.90
C GLN A 158 14.11 6.24 -4.12
N PRO A 159 14.62 6.08 -5.34
CA PRO A 159 13.79 5.99 -6.52
C PRO A 159 12.76 4.85 -6.40
N PHE A 160 11.55 5.05 -6.93
CA PHE A 160 10.46 4.09 -6.85
C PHE A 160 10.82 2.72 -7.42
N ALA A 161 11.51 2.70 -8.55
CA ALA A 161 11.96 1.45 -9.18
C ALA A 161 12.88 0.64 -8.25
N THR A 162 13.72 1.31 -7.46
CA THR A 162 14.61 0.66 -6.48
C THR A 162 13.85 0.24 -5.22
N GLU A 163 13.03 1.14 -4.68
CA GLU A 163 12.36 0.93 -3.39
C GLU A 163 11.24 -0.13 -3.47
N LYS A 164 10.41 -0.06 -4.49
CA LYS A 164 9.22 -0.89 -4.57
C LYS A 164 9.29 -2.00 -5.61
N LEU A 165 9.62 -1.68 -6.84
CA LEU A 165 9.65 -2.67 -7.92
C LEU A 165 10.91 -3.55 -7.84
N GLY A 166 11.99 -3.04 -7.28
CA GLY A 166 13.30 -3.65 -7.37
C GLY A 166 13.86 -3.57 -8.79
N LEU A 167 15.06 -4.09 -8.97
CA LEU A 167 15.66 -4.22 -10.29
C LEU A 167 15.17 -5.47 -11.03
N ASP A 168 14.36 -6.32 -10.38
CA ASP A 168 13.82 -7.54 -10.94
C ASP A 168 12.68 -7.20 -11.91
N ASP A 169 13.00 -7.20 -13.19
CA ASP A 169 12.01 -7.18 -14.25
C ASP A 169 11.21 -8.50 -14.23
N GLY A 170 10.12 -8.51 -13.49
CA GLY A 170 9.31 -9.70 -13.30
C GLY A 170 8.78 -10.27 -14.62
N ILE A 171 8.56 -9.43 -15.64
CA ILE A 171 8.07 -9.87 -16.95
C ILE A 171 9.15 -10.66 -17.73
N ASP A 172 10.43 -10.29 -17.60
CA ASP A 172 11.51 -11.05 -18.23
C ASP A 172 11.64 -12.46 -17.64
N GLN A 173 11.40 -12.62 -16.33
CA GLN A 173 11.35 -13.94 -15.73
C GLN A 173 10.18 -14.78 -16.29
N VAL A 174 9.01 -14.17 -16.48
CA VAL A 174 7.86 -14.84 -17.10
C VAL A 174 8.16 -15.25 -18.54
N ILE A 175 8.87 -14.42 -19.33
CA ILE A 175 9.25 -14.72 -20.71
C ILE A 175 10.26 -15.88 -20.76
N ALA A 176 11.26 -15.86 -19.86
CA ALA A 176 12.37 -16.81 -19.87
C ALA A 176 12.00 -18.20 -19.38
N ASP A 177 11.07 -18.32 -18.40
CA ASP A 177 10.80 -19.55 -17.66
C ASP A 177 9.39 -20.10 -17.94
N ALA A 178 9.33 -21.24 -18.64
CA ALA A 178 8.07 -21.94 -18.93
C ALA A 178 7.39 -22.52 -17.67
N ASP A 179 8.16 -22.87 -16.63
CA ASP A 179 7.60 -23.39 -15.39
C ASP A 179 6.93 -22.28 -14.59
N ILE A 180 7.49 -21.06 -14.60
CA ILE A 180 6.84 -19.87 -14.04
C ILE A 180 5.50 -19.64 -14.76
N ARG A 181 5.47 -19.65 -16.10
CA ARG A 181 4.21 -19.46 -16.86
C ARG A 181 3.17 -20.51 -16.51
N ARG A 182 3.55 -21.80 -16.44
CA ARG A 182 2.64 -22.88 -16.06
C ARG A 182 2.07 -22.66 -14.66
N ARG A 183 2.90 -22.33 -13.67
CA ARG A 183 2.46 -22.05 -12.29
C ARG A 183 1.52 -20.84 -12.23
N LEU A 184 1.75 -19.82 -13.03
CA LEU A 184 0.86 -18.67 -13.16
C LEU A 184 -0.49 -19.08 -13.72
N ILE A 185 -0.52 -19.85 -14.83
CA ILE A 185 -1.76 -20.35 -15.43
C ILE A 185 -2.56 -21.15 -14.38
N ASP A 186 -1.93 -22.09 -13.67
CA ASP A 186 -2.58 -22.87 -12.62
C ASP A 186 -3.15 -21.98 -11.49
N ASN A 187 -2.44 -20.91 -11.13
CA ASN A 187 -2.88 -19.96 -10.11
C ASN A 187 -4.12 -19.18 -10.58
N TYR A 188 -4.11 -18.64 -11.82
CA TYR A 188 -5.23 -17.90 -12.38
C TYR A 188 -6.46 -18.79 -12.65
N GLN A 189 -6.29 -20.05 -13.04
CA GLN A 189 -7.39 -21.02 -13.18
C GLN A 189 -8.13 -21.23 -11.85
N LYS A 190 -7.42 -21.27 -10.72
CA LYS A 190 -8.02 -21.35 -9.38
C LYS A 190 -8.81 -20.08 -9.03
N LEU A 191 -8.34 -18.91 -9.47
CA LEU A 191 -9.01 -17.63 -9.21
C LEU A 191 -10.32 -17.47 -10.00
N LEU A 192 -10.45 -18.08 -11.19
CA LEU A 192 -11.65 -17.97 -12.01
C LEU A 192 -12.93 -18.38 -11.27
N THR A 193 -12.87 -19.29 -10.32
CA THR A 193 -14.05 -19.82 -9.61
C THR A 193 -14.48 -18.98 -8.40
N SER A 194 -13.66 -18.03 -7.95
CA SER A 194 -13.85 -17.34 -6.68
C SER A 194 -13.99 -15.81 -6.79
N GLN A 195 -14.01 -15.25 -8.01
CA GLN A 195 -13.97 -13.81 -8.23
C GLN A 195 -15.28 -13.27 -8.81
N LEU A 196 -15.46 -11.94 -8.72
CA LEU A 196 -16.49 -11.22 -9.45
C LEU A 196 -16.30 -11.44 -10.97
N GLU A 197 -17.39 -11.40 -11.73
CA GLU A 197 -17.38 -11.68 -13.18
C GLU A 197 -16.35 -10.83 -13.94
N ILE A 198 -16.22 -9.53 -13.60
CA ILE A 198 -15.22 -8.66 -14.22
C ILE A 198 -13.80 -9.16 -13.94
N ASN A 199 -13.50 -9.60 -12.73
CA ASN A 199 -12.20 -10.13 -12.38
C ASN A 199 -11.95 -11.52 -12.97
N GLN A 200 -12.99 -12.32 -13.19
CA GLN A 200 -12.89 -13.58 -13.95
C GLN A 200 -12.43 -13.31 -15.39
N ARG A 201 -13.03 -12.34 -16.07
CA ARG A 201 -12.63 -11.94 -17.44
C ARG A 201 -11.16 -11.47 -17.48
N ARG A 202 -10.74 -10.67 -16.51
CA ARG A 202 -9.35 -10.21 -16.36
C ARG A 202 -8.37 -11.35 -16.10
N CYS A 203 -8.74 -12.29 -15.25
CA CYS A 203 -7.94 -13.50 -15.00
C CYS A 203 -7.81 -14.36 -16.27
N GLN A 204 -8.89 -14.51 -17.05
CA GLN A 204 -8.87 -15.23 -18.31
C GLN A 204 -7.94 -14.55 -19.33
N ALA A 205 -7.97 -13.21 -19.42
CA ALA A 205 -7.08 -12.45 -20.27
C ALA A 205 -5.59 -12.65 -19.93
N ILE A 206 -5.25 -12.78 -18.64
CA ILE A 206 -3.88 -13.13 -18.23
C ILE A 206 -3.49 -14.54 -18.66
N ILE A 207 -4.39 -15.52 -18.54
CA ILE A 207 -4.11 -16.89 -19.01
C ILE A 207 -3.78 -16.86 -20.51
N GLU A 208 -4.54 -16.13 -21.29
CA GLU A 208 -4.30 -15.96 -22.73
C GLU A 208 -3.01 -15.21 -23.04
N LEU A 209 -2.68 -14.16 -22.26
CA LEU A 209 -1.42 -13.42 -22.36
C LEU A 209 -0.22 -14.34 -22.13
N LEU A 210 -0.26 -15.20 -21.11
CA LEU A 210 0.85 -16.11 -20.77
C LEU A 210 1.20 -17.12 -21.87
N GLU A 211 0.29 -17.34 -22.85
CA GLU A 211 0.52 -18.15 -24.04
C GLU A 211 1.07 -17.34 -25.23
N LYS A 212 1.02 -15.98 -25.18
CA LYS A 212 1.40 -15.08 -26.26
C LYS A 212 2.75 -14.43 -26.03
N ARG A 213 3.81 -15.10 -26.45
CA ARG A 213 5.19 -14.64 -26.18
C ARG A 213 5.49 -13.24 -26.71
N ASP A 214 4.99 -12.90 -27.90
CA ASP A 214 5.28 -11.60 -28.52
C ASP A 214 4.64 -10.45 -27.71
N GLU A 215 3.43 -10.64 -27.20
CA GLU A 215 2.72 -9.68 -26.36
C GLU A 215 3.44 -9.49 -25.00
N LEU A 216 3.98 -10.57 -24.41
CA LEU A 216 4.83 -10.47 -23.21
C LEU A 216 6.09 -9.67 -23.48
N ILE A 217 6.72 -9.81 -24.68
CA ILE A 217 7.89 -9.02 -25.07
C ILE A 217 7.52 -7.54 -25.20
N ASP A 218 6.39 -7.21 -25.81
CA ASP A 218 5.93 -5.82 -25.93
C ASP A 218 5.69 -5.18 -24.55
N ILE A 219 5.11 -5.92 -23.61
CA ILE A 219 4.94 -5.46 -22.21
C ILE A 219 6.33 -5.26 -21.56
N SER A 220 7.29 -6.18 -21.77
CA SER A 220 8.65 -6.05 -21.24
C SER A 220 9.36 -4.78 -21.74
N VAL A 221 9.21 -4.45 -23.04
CA VAL A 221 9.79 -3.22 -23.59
C VAL A 221 9.21 -1.99 -22.91
N ARG A 222 7.89 -1.90 -22.75
CA ARG A 222 7.24 -0.78 -22.06
C ARG A 222 7.63 -0.72 -20.58
N ALA A 223 7.72 -1.85 -19.89
CA ALA A 223 8.17 -1.91 -18.49
C ALA A 223 9.59 -1.35 -18.32
N LYS A 224 10.50 -1.62 -19.26
CA LYS A 224 11.85 -1.06 -19.29
C LYS A 224 11.88 0.44 -19.56
N ASP A 225 10.91 0.95 -20.30
CA ASP A 225 10.78 2.40 -20.52
C ASP A 225 10.33 3.14 -19.25
N PHE A 226 9.56 2.50 -18.37
CA PHE A 226 9.26 3.05 -17.04
C PHE A 226 10.55 3.34 -16.25
N ALA A 227 11.48 2.40 -16.20
CA ALA A 227 12.74 2.57 -15.47
C ALA A 227 13.68 3.66 -16.05
N LYS A 228 13.36 4.18 -17.25
CA LYS A 228 14.09 5.30 -17.88
C LYS A 228 13.42 6.66 -17.64
N GLN A 229 12.22 6.69 -17.10
CA GLN A 229 11.53 7.94 -16.81
C GLN A 229 12.21 8.69 -15.66
N THR A 230 12.05 10.00 -15.63
CA THR A 230 12.57 10.84 -14.56
C THR A 230 11.77 10.57 -13.26
N GLU A 231 12.47 10.13 -12.23
CA GLU A 231 11.89 9.91 -10.90
C GLU A 231 12.14 11.14 -10.03
N ASP A 232 11.35 12.19 -10.21
CA ASP A 232 11.51 13.47 -9.50
C ASP A 232 10.24 13.94 -8.77
N CYS A 233 9.18 13.13 -8.80
CA CYS A 233 7.94 13.41 -8.11
C CYS A 233 7.92 12.69 -6.75
N PHE A 234 7.61 13.43 -5.68
CA PHE A 234 7.39 12.84 -4.36
C PHE A 234 6.16 11.95 -4.41
N ASN A 235 6.28 10.71 -3.97
CA ASN A 235 5.20 9.72 -4.03
C ASN A 235 5.08 8.95 -2.72
N HIS A 236 3.85 8.66 -2.33
CA HIS A 236 3.54 7.77 -1.20
C HIS A 236 4.01 6.33 -1.47
N SER A 237 3.92 5.91 -2.72
CA SER A 237 4.39 4.61 -3.25
C SER A 237 3.68 3.37 -2.69
N ASP A 238 2.53 3.56 -2.07
CA ASP A 238 1.59 2.50 -1.68
C ASP A 238 0.17 3.06 -1.55
N VAL A 239 -0.28 3.83 -2.59
CA VAL A 239 -1.60 4.46 -2.61
C VAL A 239 -2.66 3.42 -2.90
N ARG A 240 -3.20 2.84 -1.83
CA ARG A 240 -4.28 1.84 -1.85
C ARG A 240 -5.36 2.22 -0.86
N SER A 241 -6.56 1.72 -1.09
CA SER A 241 -7.73 2.03 -0.26
C SER A 241 -7.53 1.73 1.23
N ASP A 242 -6.76 0.70 1.59
CA ASP A 242 -6.48 0.34 2.98
C ASP A 242 -5.43 1.25 3.67
N ASN A 243 -4.79 2.14 2.90
CA ASN A 243 -3.90 3.21 3.38
C ASN A 243 -4.54 4.60 3.32
N LEU A 244 -5.85 4.66 3.05
CA LEU A 244 -6.61 5.90 2.86
C LEU A 244 -7.81 5.93 3.80
N ALA A 245 -7.87 6.92 4.68
CA ALA A 245 -9.07 7.23 5.45
C ALA A 245 -9.83 8.38 4.76
N PHE A 246 -11.05 8.12 4.33
CA PHE A 246 -11.90 9.11 3.65
C PHE A 246 -13.18 9.37 4.45
N ASN A 247 -13.49 10.63 4.70
CA ASN A 247 -14.75 11.02 5.32
C ASN A 247 -15.73 11.52 4.24
N PRO A 248 -16.77 10.76 3.89
CA PRO A 248 -17.71 11.13 2.83
C PRO A 248 -18.60 12.32 3.18
N GLN A 249 -18.71 12.72 4.44
CA GLN A 249 -19.52 13.84 4.87
C GLN A 249 -18.76 15.15 4.68
N THR A 250 -17.48 15.20 5.08
CA THR A 250 -16.63 16.40 4.98
C THR A 250 -15.84 16.47 3.69
N GLY A 251 -15.59 15.33 3.04
CA GLY A 251 -14.69 15.22 1.88
C GLY A 251 -13.21 15.14 2.28
N GLU A 252 -12.91 15.05 3.58
CA GLU A 252 -11.53 14.94 4.07
C GLU A 252 -10.92 13.59 3.70
N LEU A 253 -9.62 13.63 3.38
CA LEU A 253 -8.81 12.48 3.04
C LEU A 253 -7.53 12.50 3.89
N LYS A 254 -7.18 11.36 4.46
CA LYS A 254 -5.89 11.14 5.12
C LYS A 254 -5.19 9.95 4.49
N LEU A 255 -3.92 10.12 4.14
CA LEU A 255 -3.02 9.04 3.74
C LEU A 255 -2.21 8.63 4.97
N VAL A 256 -2.04 7.33 5.14
CA VAL A 256 -1.29 6.73 6.26
C VAL A 256 -0.33 5.67 5.77
N ASP A 257 0.59 5.22 6.61
CA ASP A 257 1.58 4.18 6.29
C ASP A 257 2.61 4.64 5.23
N TRP A 258 3.28 5.76 5.51
CA TRP A 258 4.26 6.44 4.65
C TRP A 258 5.61 5.73 4.51
N ASN A 259 5.69 4.50 4.95
CA ASN A 259 6.92 3.69 4.98
C ASN A 259 7.52 3.42 3.60
N TRP A 260 6.71 3.44 2.52
CA TRP A 260 7.14 3.23 1.14
C TRP A 260 7.45 4.51 0.37
N THR A 261 7.37 5.68 1.02
CA THR A 261 7.63 6.97 0.37
C THR A 261 8.92 6.95 -0.44
N SER A 262 8.83 7.41 -1.68
CA SER A 262 9.93 7.41 -2.65
C SER A 262 9.83 8.57 -3.62
N TYR A 263 10.76 8.68 -4.54
CA TYR A 263 10.62 9.45 -5.77
C TYR A 263 10.16 8.54 -6.90
N ALA A 264 9.21 9.03 -7.71
CA ALA A 264 8.63 8.26 -8.80
C ALA A 264 8.40 9.14 -10.04
N PRO A 265 8.23 8.55 -11.22
CA PRO A 265 7.71 9.26 -12.37
C PRO A 265 6.30 9.84 -12.11
N GLN A 266 5.97 10.92 -12.80
CA GLN A 266 4.65 11.53 -12.73
C GLN A 266 3.53 10.51 -13.02
N GLY A 267 2.42 10.61 -12.29
CA GLY A 267 1.26 9.73 -12.42
C GLY A 267 1.40 8.38 -11.70
N SER A 268 2.53 8.12 -11.03
CA SER A 268 2.74 6.85 -10.32
C SER A 268 1.73 6.63 -9.21
N GLY A 269 1.48 7.63 -8.35
CA GLY A 269 0.51 7.53 -7.26
C GLY A 269 -0.92 7.32 -7.76
N ALA A 270 -1.29 8.02 -8.85
CA ALA A 270 -2.58 7.83 -9.50
C ALA A 270 -2.73 6.41 -10.07
N THR A 271 -1.68 5.88 -10.71
CA THR A 271 -1.68 4.53 -11.28
C THR A 271 -1.85 3.47 -10.20
N GLU A 272 -1.11 3.56 -9.07
CA GLU A 272 -1.28 2.64 -7.93
C GLU A 272 -2.73 2.60 -7.46
N PHE A 273 -3.29 3.77 -7.23
CA PHE A 273 -4.65 3.93 -6.72
C PHE A 273 -5.71 3.43 -7.70
N LEU A 274 -5.61 3.79 -8.99
CA LEU A 274 -6.60 3.37 -10.00
C LEU A 274 -6.55 1.86 -10.26
N VAL A 275 -5.39 1.21 -10.19
CA VAL A 275 -5.28 -0.25 -10.19
C VAL A 275 -6.01 -0.85 -9.00
N ASP A 276 -5.88 -0.27 -7.80
CA ASP A 276 -6.60 -0.74 -6.61
C ASP A 276 -8.12 -0.55 -6.77
N MET A 277 -8.59 0.61 -7.25
CA MET A 277 -10.02 0.86 -7.48
C MET A 277 -10.62 -0.10 -8.51
N ALA A 278 -9.94 -0.29 -9.64
CA ALA A 278 -10.40 -1.22 -10.68
C ALA A 278 -10.41 -2.69 -10.19
N ARG A 279 -9.50 -3.07 -9.28
CA ARG A 279 -9.51 -4.38 -8.60
C ARG A 279 -10.74 -4.58 -7.72
N HIS A 280 -11.24 -3.51 -7.12
CA HIS A 280 -12.51 -3.47 -6.39
C HIS A 280 -13.74 -3.30 -7.31
N ALA A 281 -13.56 -3.44 -8.62
CA ALA A 281 -14.59 -3.34 -9.65
C ALA A 281 -15.24 -1.94 -9.81
N HIS A 282 -14.56 -0.89 -9.36
CA HIS A 282 -14.98 0.48 -9.69
C HIS A 282 -14.65 0.82 -11.14
N ASP A 283 -15.51 1.62 -11.76
CA ASP A 283 -15.24 2.20 -13.07
C ASP A 283 -14.20 3.32 -12.95
N VAL A 284 -13.04 3.12 -13.53
CA VAL A 284 -11.94 4.09 -13.56
C VAL A 284 -11.78 4.77 -14.92
N THR A 285 -12.66 4.48 -15.86
CA THR A 285 -12.64 5.03 -17.24
C THR A 285 -12.49 6.56 -17.27
N PRO A 286 -13.18 7.34 -16.41
CA PRO A 286 -13.03 8.81 -16.41
C PRO A 286 -11.62 9.32 -16.08
N TRP A 287 -10.77 8.47 -15.49
CA TRP A 287 -9.42 8.83 -15.01
C TRP A 287 -8.29 8.11 -15.76
N LEU A 288 -8.56 7.45 -16.89
CA LEU A 288 -7.51 6.76 -17.66
C LEU A 288 -6.36 7.69 -18.05
N GLY A 289 -6.64 8.97 -18.30
CA GLY A 289 -5.60 9.98 -18.60
C GLY A 289 -4.63 10.29 -17.45
N GLU A 290 -4.88 9.77 -16.24
CA GLU A 290 -4.01 9.90 -15.07
C GLU A 290 -2.98 8.77 -14.95
N LEU A 291 -3.15 7.70 -15.74
CA LEU A 291 -2.33 6.51 -15.66
C LEU A 291 -0.95 6.74 -16.31
N ASN A 292 0.08 6.25 -15.64
CA ASN A 292 1.40 6.05 -16.24
C ASN A 292 1.41 4.68 -16.93
N VAL A 293 1.40 4.68 -18.26
CA VAL A 293 1.23 3.47 -19.09
C VAL A 293 2.40 2.50 -18.92
N GLU A 294 3.61 3.03 -18.82
CA GLU A 294 4.83 2.24 -18.63
C GLU A 294 4.86 1.60 -17.24
N MET A 295 4.31 2.29 -16.24
CA MET A 295 4.14 1.74 -14.89
C MET A 295 3.12 0.59 -14.88
N LEU A 296 2.00 0.69 -15.62
CA LEU A 296 1.07 -0.42 -15.76
C LEU A 296 1.76 -1.66 -16.33
N ALA A 297 2.60 -1.49 -17.38
CA ALA A 297 3.38 -2.59 -17.94
C ALA A 297 4.34 -3.21 -16.90
N SER A 298 5.03 -2.37 -16.11
CA SER A 298 5.87 -2.84 -15.00
C SER A 298 5.06 -3.59 -13.94
N PHE A 299 3.86 -3.12 -13.60
CA PHE A 299 2.98 -3.76 -12.63
C PHE A 299 2.50 -5.13 -13.07
N VAL A 300 2.28 -5.36 -14.38
CA VAL A 300 1.95 -6.69 -14.88
C VAL A 300 3.04 -7.69 -14.46
N GLY A 301 4.30 -7.45 -14.80
CA GLY A 301 5.41 -8.35 -14.46
C GLY A 301 5.64 -8.48 -12.97
N PHE A 302 5.72 -7.34 -12.26
CA PHE A 302 5.94 -7.29 -10.83
C PHE A 302 4.90 -8.11 -10.04
N PHE A 303 3.62 -7.91 -10.29
CA PHE A 303 2.56 -8.58 -9.57
C PHE A 303 2.40 -10.06 -9.99
N LEU A 304 2.66 -10.41 -11.26
CA LEU A 304 2.70 -11.80 -11.69
C LEU A 304 3.69 -12.61 -10.83
N ILE A 305 4.94 -12.17 -10.74
CA ILE A 305 5.99 -12.87 -9.98
C ILE A 305 5.69 -12.85 -8.48
N ARG A 306 5.22 -11.73 -7.94
CA ARG A 306 4.88 -11.62 -6.50
C ARG A 306 3.73 -12.52 -6.11
N SER A 307 2.78 -12.79 -6.99
CA SER A 307 1.64 -13.68 -6.74
C SER A 307 2.06 -15.14 -6.53
N LEU A 308 3.24 -15.54 -7.01
CA LEU A 308 3.77 -16.90 -6.85
C LEU A 308 4.57 -17.10 -5.55
N LYS A 309 4.83 -16.04 -4.77
CA LYS A 309 5.55 -16.15 -3.50
C LYS A 309 4.67 -16.80 -2.43
N SER A 310 5.31 -17.35 -1.40
CA SER A 310 4.57 -17.87 -0.24
C SER A 310 3.76 -16.78 0.46
N PRO A 311 2.61 -17.10 1.06
CA PRO A 311 1.90 -16.19 1.95
C PRO A 311 2.83 -15.66 3.05
N LEU A 312 2.63 -14.42 3.50
CA LEU A 312 3.40 -13.85 4.61
C LEU A 312 2.98 -14.46 5.95
N LYS A 313 1.69 -14.74 6.08
CA LYS A 313 1.10 -15.39 7.26
C LYS A 313 -0.03 -16.33 6.81
N PRO A 314 -0.36 -17.35 7.62
CA PRO A 314 -1.47 -18.25 7.31
C PRO A 314 -2.78 -17.48 7.12
N GLY A 315 -3.49 -17.74 6.01
CA GLY A 315 -4.79 -17.15 5.72
C GLY A 315 -4.76 -15.73 5.16
N ASP A 316 -3.58 -15.12 4.90
CA ASP A 316 -3.54 -13.85 4.20
C ASP A 316 -3.93 -14.03 2.71
N ASN A 317 -4.52 -12.97 2.13
CA ASN A 317 -4.92 -12.92 0.73
C ASN A 317 -3.98 -12.09 -0.15
N LEU A 318 -2.79 -11.72 0.36
CA LEU A 318 -1.86 -10.83 -0.34
C LEU A 318 -1.52 -11.35 -1.75
N ARG A 319 -1.26 -12.66 -1.88
CA ARG A 319 -0.88 -13.24 -3.18
C ARG A 319 -2.03 -13.23 -4.18
N GLN A 320 -3.25 -13.44 -3.71
CA GLN A 320 -4.46 -13.31 -4.51
C GLN A 320 -4.68 -11.85 -4.95
N MET A 321 -4.52 -10.90 -4.03
CA MET A 321 -4.60 -9.47 -4.34
C MET A 321 -3.56 -9.08 -5.40
N GLN A 322 -2.31 -9.55 -5.28
CA GLN A 322 -1.26 -9.30 -6.26
C GLN A 322 -1.58 -9.90 -7.63
N ALA A 323 -2.08 -11.12 -7.69
CA ALA A 323 -2.54 -11.72 -8.96
C ALA A 323 -3.64 -10.88 -9.61
N LEU A 324 -4.64 -10.46 -8.85
CA LEU A 324 -5.71 -9.60 -9.38
C LEU A 324 -5.17 -8.23 -9.81
N SER A 325 -4.20 -7.66 -9.10
CA SER A 325 -3.58 -6.39 -9.50
C SER A 325 -2.82 -6.51 -10.83
N ALA A 326 -2.15 -7.64 -11.10
CA ALA A 326 -1.55 -7.89 -12.42
C ALA A 326 -2.61 -7.95 -13.52
N ALA A 327 -3.72 -8.64 -13.26
CA ALA A 327 -4.82 -8.79 -14.23
C ALA A 327 -5.50 -7.45 -14.52
N VAL A 328 -5.68 -6.60 -13.50
CA VAL A 328 -6.21 -5.24 -13.66
C VAL A 328 -5.23 -4.35 -14.42
N ALA A 329 -3.94 -4.39 -14.06
CA ALA A 329 -2.93 -3.59 -14.76
C ALA A 329 -2.87 -3.92 -16.25
N TYR A 330 -2.97 -5.20 -16.60
CA TYR A 330 -3.03 -5.63 -17.99
C TYR A 330 -4.33 -5.17 -18.70
N ASP A 331 -5.50 -5.31 -18.07
CA ASP A 331 -6.79 -4.85 -18.60
C ASP A 331 -6.79 -3.33 -18.88
N LEU A 332 -6.25 -2.53 -17.94
CA LEU A 332 -6.09 -1.08 -18.11
C LEU A 332 -5.09 -0.77 -19.24
N LEU A 333 -3.97 -1.50 -19.31
CA LEU A 333 -2.98 -1.32 -20.38
C LEU A 333 -3.56 -1.60 -21.78
N GLN A 334 -4.50 -2.56 -21.91
CA GLN A 334 -5.19 -2.85 -23.16
C GLN A 334 -6.25 -1.80 -23.52
N SER A 335 -6.68 -1.00 -22.55
CA SER A 335 -7.70 0.05 -22.72
C SER A 335 -7.11 1.40 -23.15
N MET A 336 -5.78 1.53 -23.14
CA MET A 336 -5.03 2.74 -23.52
C MET A 336 -4.66 2.72 -25.02
#